data_0fa418c05e1566a3caae6a906c35813b
#
_entry.id   0fa418c05e1566a3caae6a906c35813b
#
_cell.length_a   1.000
_cell.length_b   1.000
_cell.length_c   1.000
_cell.angle_alpha   90.00
_cell.angle_beta   90.00
_cell.angle_gamma   90.00
#
_symmetry.space_group_name_H-M   'P 1'
#
loop_
_entity.id
_entity.type
_entity.pdbx_description
1 polymer ?
#
loop_
_entity_poly.entity_id
_entity_poly.type
_entity_poly.pdbx_seq_one_letter_code
_entity_poly.pdbx_strand_id
1 'polypeptide(L)'
;MPDDNVRAMAKGYWITCYRLMPDEVTLAEYARIAGPAIKSRGGRFLARGNPAKTYEAGTNKRLVIIEFENVDKAIAAYESPEYQAALALLKNLAERDVRII
;
A
#
# COMPACT_ATOMS: atom_id res chain seq x y z
N MET A 1 -3.23 7.56 -25.55
CA MET A 1 -3.43 6.39 -24.72
C MET A 1 -2.18 5.53 -24.70
N PRO A 2 -1.59 5.23 -23.55
CA PRO A 2 -0.45 4.33 -23.54
C PRO A 2 -0.92 2.94 -24.00
N ASP A 3 -0.13 2.28 -24.82
CA ASP A 3 -0.42 0.91 -25.20
C ASP A 3 -0.04 -0.05 -24.05
N ASP A 4 -0.50 -1.30 -24.15
CA ASP A 4 -0.29 -2.28 -23.10
C ASP A 4 1.20 -2.59 -22.85
N ASN A 5 2.04 -2.51 -23.91
CA ASN A 5 3.47 -2.74 -23.77
C ASN A 5 4.14 -1.65 -22.93
N VAL A 6 3.77 -0.39 -23.15
CA VAL A 6 4.30 0.73 -22.36
C VAL A 6 3.88 0.57 -20.90
N ARG A 7 2.62 0.26 -20.66
CA ARG A 7 2.11 0.03 -19.31
C ARG A 7 2.84 -1.14 -18.62
N ALA A 8 3.04 -2.25 -19.34
CA ALA A 8 3.70 -3.43 -18.77
C ALA A 8 5.17 -3.18 -18.43
N MET A 9 5.82 -2.24 -19.13
CA MET A 9 7.24 -1.90 -18.89
C MET A 9 7.42 -0.83 -17.84
N ALA A 10 6.39 -0.03 -17.56
CA ALA A 10 6.45 1.00 -16.56
C ALA A 10 6.26 0.40 -15.17
N LYS A 11 6.95 0.97 -14.17
CA LYS A 11 6.76 0.59 -12.78
C LYS A 11 5.33 0.83 -12.33
N GLY A 12 4.87 0.04 -11.39
CA GLY A 12 3.60 0.25 -10.70
C GLY A 12 3.84 0.68 -9.27
N TYR A 13 2.95 1.52 -8.76
CA TYR A 13 3.06 2.02 -7.39
C TYR A 13 1.74 1.83 -6.66
N TRP A 14 1.82 1.23 -5.48
CA TRP A 14 0.71 1.10 -4.57
C TRP A 14 0.89 2.17 -3.49
N ILE A 15 -0.04 3.11 -3.41
CA ILE A 15 0.03 4.24 -2.51
C ILE A 15 -1.13 4.15 -1.52
N THR A 16 -0.81 4.12 -0.24
CA THR A 16 -1.79 4.07 0.84
C THR A 16 -1.70 5.33 1.68
N CYS A 17 -2.83 6.03 1.81
CA CYS A 17 -2.95 7.19 2.69
C CYS A 17 -3.97 6.85 3.79
N TYR A 18 -3.53 6.84 5.04
CA TYR A 18 -4.45 6.59 6.15
C TYR A 18 -5.30 7.83 6.43
N ARG A 19 -6.58 7.62 6.68
CA ARG A 19 -7.51 8.65 7.15
C ARG A 19 -7.87 8.43 8.62
N LEU A 20 -8.01 7.16 9.01
CA LEU A 20 -8.21 6.73 10.39
C LEU A 20 -7.18 5.67 10.70
N MET A 21 -6.35 5.92 11.71
CA MET A 21 -5.32 4.97 12.14
C MET A 21 -5.92 3.92 13.05
N PRO A 22 -5.50 2.65 12.92
CA PRO A 22 -5.81 1.65 13.93
C PRO A 22 -4.93 1.90 15.16
N ASP A 23 -5.21 1.19 16.26
CA ASP A 23 -4.32 1.23 17.42
C ASP A 23 -2.95 0.60 17.06
N GLU A 24 -1.94 0.86 17.90
CA GLU A 24 -0.58 0.43 17.62
C GLU A 24 -0.44 -1.10 17.56
N VAL A 25 -1.17 -1.82 18.40
CA VAL A 25 -1.12 -3.29 18.44
C VAL A 25 -1.67 -3.86 17.13
N THR A 26 -2.82 -3.36 16.69
CA THR A 26 -3.45 -3.79 15.43
C THR A 26 -2.55 -3.47 14.23
N LEU A 27 -1.96 -2.27 14.21
CA LEU A 27 -1.06 -1.89 13.12
C LEU A 27 0.17 -2.79 13.08
N ALA A 28 0.75 -3.12 14.22
CA ALA A 28 1.91 -4.01 14.29
C ALA A 28 1.57 -5.42 13.82
N GLU A 29 0.42 -5.95 14.22
CA GLU A 29 -0.04 -7.27 13.76
C GLU A 29 -0.27 -7.29 12.26
N TYR A 30 -0.92 -6.26 11.73
CA TYR A 30 -1.11 -6.11 10.29
C TYR A 30 0.24 -6.08 9.57
N ALA A 31 1.15 -5.24 10.01
CA ALA A 31 2.46 -5.05 9.35
C ALA A 31 3.29 -6.34 9.37
N ARG A 32 3.19 -7.11 10.43
CA ARG A 32 3.91 -8.39 10.57
C ARG A 32 3.52 -9.38 9.47
N ILE A 33 2.27 -9.34 9.00
CA ILE A 33 1.76 -10.24 7.95
C ILE A 33 1.84 -9.56 6.59
N ALA A 34 1.46 -8.28 6.50
CA ALA A 34 1.42 -7.56 5.24
C ALA A 34 2.79 -7.34 4.62
N GLY A 35 3.80 -7.02 5.43
CA GLY A 35 5.16 -6.78 4.93
C GLY A 35 5.72 -7.94 4.14
N PRO A 36 5.81 -9.15 4.72
CA PRO A 36 6.26 -10.33 3.98
C PRO A 36 5.38 -10.68 2.78
N ALA A 37 4.05 -10.53 2.88
CA ALA A 37 3.14 -10.82 1.79
C ALA A 37 3.41 -9.92 0.59
N ILE A 38 3.59 -8.62 0.82
CA ILE A 38 3.89 -7.64 -0.24
C ILE A 38 5.26 -7.93 -0.86
N LYS A 39 6.28 -8.17 -0.04
CA LYS A 39 7.64 -8.46 -0.52
C LYS A 39 7.69 -9.75 -1.33
N SER A 40 6.98 -10.78 -0.92
CA SER A 40 6.94 -12.06 -1.64
C SER A 40 6.31 -11.91 -3.03
N ARG A 41 5.52 -10.87 -3.25
CA ARG A 41 4.90 -10.56 -4.54
C ARG A 41 5.68 -9.51 -5.33
N GLY A 42 6.90 -9.20 -4.92
CA GLY A 42 7.80 -8.30 -5.64
C GLY A 42 7.70 -6.83 -5.24
N GLY A 43 6.98 -6.53 -4.16
CA GLY A 43 6.87 -5.16 -3.66
C GLY A 43 8.12 -4.69 -2.96
N ARG A 44 8.49 -3.44 -3.20
CA ARG A 44 9.59 -2.77 -2.55
C ARG A 44 9.08 -1.49 -1.87
N PHE A 45 9.19 -1.41 -0.57
CA PHE A 45 8.77 -0.21 0.17
C PHE A 45 9.74 0.92 -0.13
N LEU A 46 9.24 2.01 -0.71
CA LEU A 46 10.02 3.20 -1.01
C LEU A 46 9.97 4.20 0.13
N ALA A 47 8.80 4.35 0.74
CA ALA A 47 8.61 5.27 1.87
C ALA A 47 7.43 4.78 2.70
N ARG A 48 7.51 4.95 4.01
CA ARG A 48 6.39 4.73 4.91
C ARG A 48 6.63 5.48 6.21
N GLY A 49 5.63 6.20 6.64
CA GLY A 49 5.69 7.00 7.85
C GLY A 49 4.73 8.17 7.77
N ASN A 50 4.81 9.02 8.76
CA ASN A 50 4.02 10.24 8.78
C ASN A 50 4.69 11.31 7.90
N PRO A 51 3.90 12.16 7.20
CA PRO A 51 4.47 13.24 6.41
C PRO A 51 5.33 14.18 7.25
N ALA A 52 6.46 14.60 6.69
CA ALA A 52 7.31 15.61 7.31
C ALA A 52 6.68 17.00 7.19
N LYS A 53 5.91 17.24 6.14
CA LYS A 53 5.25 18.50 5.86
C LYS A 53 4.01 18.23 5.03
N THR A 54 2.96 18.99 5.29
CA THR A 54 1.71 18.90 4.50
C THR A 54 1.35 20.27 3.97
N TYR A 55 0.66 20.26 2.83
CA TYR A 55 0.13 21.46 2.19
C TYR A 55 -1.32 21.19 1.78
N GLU A 56 -2.11 22.27 1.69
CA GLU A 56 -3.48 22.22 1.21
C GLU A 56 -4.31 21.15 1.95
N ALA A 57 -4.89 20.18 1.25
CA ALA A 57 -5.73 19.15 1.86
C ALA A 57 -4.95 17.94 2.38
N GLY A 58 -3.62 18.01 2.41
CA GLY A 58 -2.78 16.93 2.94
C GLY A 58 -3.01 16.73 4.44
N THR A 59 -3.15 15.47 4.85
CA THR A 59 -3.25 15.13 6.27
C THR A 59 -1.89 14.67 6.79
N ASN A 60 -1.70 14.75 8.12
CA ASN A 60 -0.46 14.35 8.75
C ASN A 60 -0.43 12.87 9.16
N LYS A 61 -1.36 12.07 8.65
CA LYS A 61 -1.44 10.65 8.96
C LYS A 61 -0.53 9.84 8.06
N ARG A 62 -0.27 8.60 8.47
CA ARG A 62 0.66 7.67 7.83
C ARG A 62 0.43 7.52 6.33
N LEU A 63 1.52 7.47 5.59
CA LEU A 63 1.56 7.28 4.14
C LEU A 63 2.52 6.14 3.83
N VAL A 64 2.16 5.29 2.86
CA VAL A 64 3.01 4.18 2.42
C VAL A 64 3.07 4.18 0.90
N ILE A 65 4.28 4.06 0.34
CA ILE A 65 4.51 3.96 -1.10
C ILE A 65 5.30 2.70 -1.37
N ILE A 66 4.76 1.83 -2.24
CA ILE A 66 5.35 0.54 -2.58
C ILE A 66 5.51 0.48 -4.10
N GLU A 67 6.71 0.13 -4.55
CA GLU A 67 7.01 -0.03 -5.96
C GLU A 67 6.93 -1.50 -6.38
N PHE A 68 6.37 -1.74 -7.56
CA PHE A 68 6.36 -3.05 -8.20
C PHE A 68 6.90 -2.93 -9.62
N GLU A 69 7.27 -4.06 -10.20
CA GLU A 69 7.78 -4.12 -11.56
C GLU A 69 6.82 -3.47 -12.57
N ASN A 70 5.52 -3.64 -12.37
CA ASN A 70 4.49 -3.01 -13.18
C ASN A 70 3.18 -2.91 -12.40
N VAL A 71 2.18 -2.23 -12.99
CA VAL A 71 0.87 -2.02 -12.37
C VAL A 71 0.16 -3.34 -12.09
N ASP A 72 0.21 -4.29 -13.03
CA ASP A 72 -0.49 -5.57 -12.85
C ASP A 72 0.06 -6.37 -11.67
N LYS A 73 1.37 -6.30 -11.44
CA LYS A 73 2.00 -6.93 -10.28
C LYS A 73 1.54 -6.28 -8.98
N ALA A 74 1.41 -4.95 -8.95
CA ALA A 74 0.92 -4.24 -7.77
C ALA A 74 -0.54 -4.65 -7.46
N ILE A 75 -1.38 -4.72 -8.48
CA ILE A 75 -2.77 -5.15 -8.32
C ILE A 75 -2.83 -6.58 -7.80
N ALA A 76 -2.05 -7.47 -8.40
CA ALA A 76 -2.01 -8.88 -7.99
C ALA A 76 -1.57 -9.03 -6.53
N ALA A 77 -0.63 -8.20 -6.08
CA ALA A 77 -0.18 -8.22 -4.69
C ALA A 77 -1.30 -7.82 -3.73
N TYR A 78 -2.02 -6.75 -4.04
CA TYR A 78 -3.14 -6.31 -3.21
C TYR A 78 -4.23 -7.38 -3.13
N GLU A 79 -4.54 -8.00 -4.26
CA GLU A 79 -5.62 -9.00 -4.36
C GLU A 79 -5.18 -10.40 -3.94
N SER A 80 -3.92 -10.58 -3.57
CA SER A 80 -3.41 -11.89 -3.18
C SER A 80 -4.05 -12.40 -1.88
N PRO A 81 -4.22 -13.72 -1.74
CA PRO A 81 -4.76 -14.29 -0.50
C PRO A 81 -3.93 -13.91 0.73
N GLU A 82 -2.60 -13.87 0.58
CA GLU A 82 -1.70 -13.54 1.67
C GLU A 82 -1.93 -12.11 2.18
N TYR A 83 -2.06 -11.15 1.25
CA TYR A 83 -2.33 -9.77 1.65
C TYR A 83 -3.74 -9.60 2.19
N GLN A 84 -4.73 -10.24 1.59
CA GLN A 84 -6.11 -10.15 2.04
C GLN A 84 -6.27 -10.68 3.47
N ALA A 85 -5.49 -11.69 3.85
CA ALA A 85 -5.46 -12.18 5.23
C ALA A 85 -4.95 -11.11 6.20
N ALA A 86 -3.92 -10.36 5.80
CA ALA A 86 -3.43 -9.23 6.60
C ALA A 86 -4.46 -8.11 6.68
N LEU A 87 -5.09 -7.79 5.54
CA LEU A 87 -6.08 -6.72 5.46
C LEU A 87 -7.27 -6.98 6.39
N ALA A 88 -7.64 -8.23 6.59
CA ALA A 88 -8.73 -8.61 7.48
C ALA A 88 -8.50 -8.12 8.92
N LEU A 89 -7.24 -7.95 9.34
CA LEU A 89 -6.93 -7.44 10.67
C LEU A 89 -7.28 -5.96 10.84
N LEU A 90 -7.36 -5.20 9.75
CA LEU A 90 -7.70 -3.78 9.79
C LEU A 90 -9.20 -3.52 9.68
N LYS A 91 -10.00 -4.56 9.54
CA LYS A 91 -11.44 -4.48 9.32
C LYS A 91 -12.12 -3.56 10.34
N ASN A 92 -12.71 -2.48 9.88
CA ASN A 92 -13.40 -1.47 10.70
C ASN A 92 -12.51 -0.73 11.72
N LEU A 93 -11.20 -1.02 11.76
CA LEU A 93 -10.27 -0.41 12.70
C LEU A 93 -9.40 0.67 12.07
N ALA A 94 -9.44 0.78 10.74
CA ALA A 94 -8.70 1.79 9.98
C ALA A 94 -9.53 2.23 8.78
N GLU A 95 -9.29 3.45 8.32
CA GLU A 95 -9.82 3.95 7.06
C GLU A 95 -8.65 4.40 6.21
N ARG A 96 -8.57 3.90 4.98
CA ARG A 96 -7.45 4.19 4.10
C ARG A 96 -7.93 4.50 2.69
N ASP A 97 -7.23 5.44 2.05
CA ASP A 97 -7.33 5.69 0.62
C ASP A 97 -6.18 4.92 -0.04
N VAL A 98 -6.49 3.90 -0.81
CA VAL A 98 -5.50 3.04 -1.48
C VAL A 98 -5.65 3.19 -2.99
N ARG A 99 -4.56 3.55 -3.64
CA ARG A 99 -4.54 3.75 -5.09
C ARG A 99 -3.32 3.08 -5.70
N ILE A 100 -3.50 2.51 -6.89
CA ILE A 100 -2.41 1.92 -7.66
C ILE A 100 -2.30 2.68 -8.98
N ILE A 101 -1.09 3.10 -9.29
CA ILE A 101 -0.81 3.90 -10.49
C ILE A 101 0.40 3.35 -11.23
#